data_77e576dfa500d27ab8219bf01d11776c
#
_entry.id   77e576dfa500d27ab8219bf01d11776c
#
_cell.length_a   1.000
_cell.length_b   1.000
_cell.length_c   1.000
_cell.angle_alpha   90.00
_cell.angle_beta   90.00
_cell.angle_gamma   90.00
#
_symmetry.space_group_name_H-M   'P 1'
#
loop_
_entity.id
_entity.type
_entity.pdbx_description
1 polymer ?
#
loop_
_entity_poly.entity_id
_entity_poly.type
_entity_poly.pdbx_seq_one_letter_code
_entity_poly.pdbx_strand_id
1 'polypeptide(L)'
;MKCSIPKGTRDFLPAEMARRNYIFDTIREVFKTFAFEPIETPSLENLSTLMGKYGEEGDKLLFKVLNSGDFMKDVDFNQDYHKVAPQICERGLRYDLTVPFARFVVQHRDQIAFPFRRYQLQPVWRADRPQKGRYREFYQCDADMIGSTSLLNETELVQMIDLA
;
A
#
# COMPACT_ATOMS: atom_id res chain seq x y z
N MET A 1 25.63 -14.25 -17.58
CA MET A 1 24.90 -13.48 -16.55
C MET A 1 23.84 -14.40 -15.96
N LYS A 2 23.78 -14.59 -14.63
CA LYS A 2 22.76 -15.44 -14.00
C LYS A 2 21.51 -14.59 -13.79
N CYS A 3 20.41 -14.93 -14.46
CA CYS A 3 19.13 -14.23 -14.23
C CYS A 3 18.63 -14.50 -12.81
N SER A 4 18.20 -13.47 -12.11
CA SER A 4 17.63 -13.56 -10.77
C SER A 4 16.64 -12.41 -10.53
N ILE A 5 15.66 -12.66 -9.69
CA ILE A 5 14.74 -11.62 -9.20
C ILE A 5 15.27 -11.00 -7.90
N PRO A 6 14.83 -9.81 -7.52
CA PRO A 6 15.19 -9.20 -6.25
C PRO A 6 14.80 -10.09 -5.07
N LYS A 7 15.65 -10.11 -4.04
CA LYS A 7 15.38 -10.92 -2.84
C LYS A 7 14.12 -10.46 -2.13
N GLY A 8 13.21 -11.40 -1.88
CA GLY A 8 11.93 -11.14 -1.21
C GLY A 8 10.79 -10.78 -2.16
N THR A 9 11.00 -10.93 -3.47
CA THR A 9 9.94 -10.87 -4.49
C THR A 9 9.69 -12.25 -5.09
N ARG A 10 8.64 -12.40 -5.89
CA ARG A 10 8.26 -13.65 -6.53
C ARG A 10 7.68 -13.41 -7.91
N ASP A 11 7.97 -14.33 -8.83
CA ASP A 11 7.20 -14.53 -10.05
C ASP A 11 6.03 -15.48 -9.74
N PHE A 12 4.95 -15.34 -10.47
CA PHE A 12 3.79 -16.23 -10.40
C PHE A 12 3.51 -16.83 -11.77
N LEU A 13 3.56 -18.13 -11.85
CA LEU A 13 3.23 -18.86 -13.08
C LEU A 13 1.72 -18.86 -13.37
N PRO A 14 1.28 -19.16 -14.61
CA PRO A 14 -0.13 -19.08 -14.98
C PRO A 14 -1.07 -19.87 -14.06
N ALA A 15 -0.68 -21.07 -13.62
CA ALA A 15 -1.48 -21.88 -12.70
C ALA A 15 -1.61 -21.24 -11.30
N GLU A 16 -0.56 -20.56 -10.83
CA GLU A 16 -0.60 -19.81 -9.56
C GLU A 16 -1.47 -18.56 -9.71
N MET A 17 -1.36 -17.86 -10.85
CA MET A 17 -2.19 -16.70 -11.16
C MET A 17 -3.67 -17.06 -11.24
N ALA A 18 -4.03 -18.21 -11.82
CA ALA A 18 -5.42 -18.68 -11.86
C ALA A 18 -5.99 -18.85 -10.43
N ARG A 19 -5.22 -19.45 -9.51
CA ARG A 19 -5.62 -19.59 -8.09
C ARG A 19 -5.74 -18.24 -7.39
N ARG A 20 -4.80 -17.34 -7.62
CA ARG A 20 -4.82 -15.99 -7.05
C ARG A 20 -6.03 -15.20 -7.52
N ASN A 21 -6.31 -15.23 -8.82
CA ASN A 21 -7.47 -14.54 -9.38
C ASN A 21 -8.79 -15.11 -8.81
N TYR A 22 -8.89 -16.43 -8.65
CA TYR A 22 -10.05 -17.05 -7.99
C TYR A 22 -10.26 -16.49 -6.58
N ILE A 23 -9.20 -16.39 -5.76
CA ILE A 23 -9.27 -15.81 -4.41
C ILE A 23 -9.70 -14.33 -4.48
N PHE A 24 -9.07 -13.55 -5.36
CA PHE A 24 -9.39 -12.13 -5.50
C PHE A 24 -10.82 -11.89 -5.95
N ASP A 25 -11.32 -12.70 -6.88
CA ASP A 25 -12.69 -12.57 -7.39
C ASP A 25 -13.71 -12.97 -6.32
N THR A 26 -13.44 -14.04 -5.55
CA THR A 26 -14.26 -14.40 -4.40
C THR A 26 -14.36 -13.26 -3.38
N ILE A 27 -13.24 -12.66 -3.00
CA ILE A 27 -13.20 -11.53 -2.07
C ILE A 27 -13.94 -10.31 -2.64
N ARG A 28 -13.79 -10.01 -3.94
CA ARG A 28 -14.50 -8.90 -4.59
C ARG A 28 -16.03 -9.10 -4.57
N GLU A 29 -16.50 -10.31 -4.77
CA GLU A 29 -17.95 -10.60 -4.71
C GLU A 29 -18.49 -10.39 -3.27
N VAL A 30 -17.73 -10.79 -2.25
CA VAL A 30 -18.10 -10.50 -0.87
C VAL A 30 -18.17 -8.98 -0.63
N PHE A 31 -17.17 -8.22 -1.04
CA PHE A 31 -17.19 -6.75 -0.90
C PHE A 31 -18.40 -6.10 -1.59
N LYS A 32 -18.75 -6.57 -2.79
CA LYS A 32 -19.95 -6.08 -3.50
C LYS A 32 -21.24 -6.36 -2.72
N THR A 33 -21.34 -7.53 -2.08
CA THR A 33 -22.51 -7.90 -1.25
C THR A 33 -22.73 -6.92 -0.10
N PHE A 34 -21.66 -6.37 0.45
CA PHE A 34 -21.70 -5.36 1.51
C PHE A 34 -21.63 -3.91 1.01
N ALA A 35 -21.81 -3.70 -0.29
CA ALA A 35 -21.76 -2.38 -0.93
C ALA A 35 -20.45 -1.62 -0.72
N PHE A 36 -19.32 -2.33 -0.67
CA PHE A 36 -18.01 -1.71 -0.70
C PHE A 36 -17.59 -1.41 -2.14
N GLU A 37 -17.09 -0.20 -2.38
CA GLU A 37 -16.65 0.27 -3.69
C GLU A 37 -15.15 0.09 -3.88
N PRO A 38 -14.69 -0.36 -5.06
CA PRO A 38 -13.26 -0.48 -5.33
C PRO A 38 -12.62 0.90 -5.52
N ILE A 39 -11.44 1.09 -4.92
CA ILE A 39 -10.56 2.21 -5.25
C ILE A 39 -9.15 1.70 -5.53
N GLU A 40 -8.38 2.49 -6.27
CA GLU A 40 -6.95 2.29 -6.45
C GLU A 40 -6.19 3.58 -6.17
N THR A 41 -5.02 3.44 -5.59
CA THR A 41 -4.07 4.53 -5.36
C THR A 41 -2.75 4.22 -6.06
N PRO A 42 -1.93 5.22 -6.41
CA PRO A 42 -0.63 4.99 -7.02
C PRO A 42 0.29 4.12 -6.14
N SER A 43 1.14 3.32 -6.77
CA SER A 43 2.19 2.56 -6.06
C SER A 43 3.27 3.47 -5.48
N LEU A 44 3.51 4.61 -6.13
CA LEU A 44 4.42 5.66 -5.69
C LEU A 44 3.62 6.75 -4.96
N GLU A 45 4.08 7.10 -3.78
CA GLU A 45 3.59 8.23 -3.00
C GLU A 45 4.74 9.23 -2.76
N ASN A 46 4.40 10.49 -2.52
CA ASN A 46 5.39 11.46 -2.08
C ASN A 46 6.00 11.00 -0.76
N LEU A 47 7.33 11.05 -0.65
CA LEU A 47 8.02 10.59 0.55
C LEU A 47 7.57 11.35 1.80
N SER A 48 7.26 12.64 1.67
CA SER A 48 6.68 13.46 2.74
C SER A 48 5.31 12.98 3.24
N THR A 49 4.55 12.28 2.40
CA THR A 49 3.27 11.66 2.80
C THR A 49 3.51 10.38 3.60
N LEU A 50 4.54 9.61 3.27
CA LEU A 50 4.85 8.34 3.90
C LEU A 50 5.63 8.49 5.21
N MET A 51 6.63 9.37 5.24
CA MET A 51 7.53 9.50 6.39
C MET A 51 6.83 10.05 7.64
N GLY A 52 7.27 9.56 8.79
CA GLY A 52 6.74 9.93 10.10
C GLY A 52 5.38 9.31 10.44
N LYS A 53 4.79 8.50 9.54
CA LYS A 53 3.47 7.89 9.75
C LYS A 53 3.56 6.51 10.44
N TYR A 54 4.68 5.83 10.27
CA TYR A 54 4.91 4.47 10.77
C TYR A 54 5.90 4.43 11.93
N GLY A 55 6.30 5.60 12.47
CA GLY A 55 7.38 5.75 13.45
C GLY A 55 8.76 5.50 12.82
N GLU A 56 9.82 5.68 13.62
CA GLU A 56 11.21 5.55 13.14
C GLU A 56 11.54 4.17 12.55
N GLU A 57 11.01 3.11 13.13
CA GLU A 57 11.21 1.74 12.63
C GLU A 57 10.52 1.53 11.28
N GLY A 58 9.29 2.03 11.14
CA GLY A 58 8.55 1.95 9.89
C GLY A 58 9.21 2.75 8.77
N ASP A 59 9.74 3.92 9.08
CA ASP A 59 10.43 4.77 8.12
C ASP A 59 11.71 4.10 7.53
N LYS A 60 12.35 3.20 8.31
CA LYS A 60 13.47 2.37 7.85
C LYS A 60 13.05 1.27 6.87
N LEU A 61 11.78 0.88 6.91
CA LEU A 61 11.21 -0.17 6.05
C LEU A 61 10.62 0.37 4.75
N LEU A 62 10.59 1.69 4.56
CA LEU A 62 10.14 2.31 3.32
C LEU A 62 11.16 2.09 2.19
N PHE A 63 10.71 1.62 1.05
CA PHE A 63 11.49 1.67 -0.18
C PHE A 63 11.44 3.09 -0.75
N LYS A 64 12.56 3.79 -0.65
CA LYS A 64 12.75 5.11 -1.24
C LYS A 64 13.19 4.97 -2.70
N VAL A 65 12.65 5.79 -3.58
CA VAL A 65 12.95 5.76 -5.01
C VAL A 65 13.78 6.98 -5.35
N LEU A 66 14.98 6.77 -5.88
CA LEU A 66 15.86 7.84 -6.33
C LEU A 66 15.19 8.70 -7.39
N ASN A 67 15.43 9.99 -7.34
CA ASN A 67 14.94 10.92 -8.36
C ASN A 67 15.53 10.56 -9.73
N SER A 68 14.75 10.79 -10.77
CA SER A 68 15.21 10.53 -12.15
C SER A 68 16.26 11.55 -12.58
N GLY A 69 17.17 11.14 -13.46
CA GLY A 69 18.26 11.99 -13.94
C GLY A 69 19.43 12.02 -12.97
N ASP A 70 20.12 13.15 -12.89
CA ASP A 70 21.26 13.34 -12.00
C ASP A 70 20.78 13.71 -10.57
N PHE A 71 20.43 12.67 -9.80
CA PHE A 71 19.95 12.82 -8.42
C PHE A 71 21.02 13.30 -7.43
N MET A 72 22.29 13.37 -7.86
CA MET A 72 23.40 13.85 -7.04
C MET A 72 23.66 15.34 -7.20
N LYS A 73 23.09 15.96 -8.24
CA LYS A 73 23.28 17.36 -8.54
C LYS A 73 22.78 18.24 -7.39
N ASP A 74 23.62 19.19 -7.01
CA ASP A 74 23.34 20.20 -5.98
C ASP A 74 23.06 19.63 -4.56
N VAL A 75 23.44 18.36 -4.30
CA VAL A 75 23.25 17.70 -3.01
C VAL A 75 24.54 17.71 -2.20
N ASP A 76 24.49 18.24 -0.97
CA ASP A 76 25.58 18.13 -0.01
C ASP A 76 25.46 16.84 0.80
N PHE A 77 26.25 15.83 0.44
CA PHE A 77 26.28 14.53 1.10
C PHE A 77 26.99 14.52 2.47
N ASN A 78 27.56 15.63 2.92
CA ASN A 78 28.13 15.73 4.26
C ASN A 78 27.08 16.00 5.34
N GLN A 79 25.83 16.20 4.93
CA GLN A 79 24.69 16.38 5.84
C GLN A 79 24.20 15.05 6.41
N ASP A 80 23.42 15.16 7.48
CA ASP A 80 22.71 14.01 8.05
C ASP A 80 21.77 13.32 7.04
N TYR A 81 21.68 12.00 7.16
CA TYR A 81 20.80 11.18 6.31
C TYR A 81 19.38 11.72 6.18
N HIS A 82 18.77 12.20 7.27
CA HIS A 82 17.39 12.72 7.24
C HIS A 82 17.24 13.99 6.41
N LYS A 83 18.33 14.72 6.18
CA LYS A 83 18.37 15.91 5.31
C LYS A 83 18.69 15.54 3.87
N VAL A 84 19.57 14.57 3.64
CA VAL A 84 19.97 14.13 2.30
C VAL A 84 18.89 13.29 1.63
N ALA A 85 18.29 12.36 2.35
CA ALA A 85 17.33 11.42 1.78
C ALA A 85 16.15 12.10 1.05
N PRO A 86 15.48 13.15 1.58
CA PRO A 86 14.43 13.85 0.86
C PRO A 86 14.90 14.60 -0.38
N GLN A 87 16.17 14.97 -0.48
CA GLN A 87 16.72 15.68 -1.65
C GLN A 87 16.95 14.73 -2.83
N ILE A 88 17.34 13.49 -2.54
CA ILE A 88 17.64 12.47 -3.56
C ILE A 88 16.48 11.52 -3.84
N CYS A 89 15.48 11.49 -2.97
CA CYS A 89 14.30 10.62 -3.05
C CYS A 89 13.04 11.41 -2.69
N GLU A 90 12.37 11.98 -3.67
CA GLU A 90 11.08 12.67 -3.45
C GLU A 90 9.91 11.70 -3.26
N ARG A 91 10.09 10.45 -3.65
CA ARG A 91 9.04 9.42 -3.72
C ARG A 91 9.49 8.14 -3.06
N GLY A 92 8.50 7.38 -2.58
CA GLY A 92 8.71 6.02 -2.08
C GLY A 92 7.60 5.09 -2.54
N LEU A 93 7.84 3.79 -2.45
CA LEU A 93 6.80 2.80 -2.63
C LEU A 93 5.92 2.76 -1.39
N ARG A 94 4.60 2.69 -1.58
CA ARG A 94 3.66 2.61 -0.45
C ARG A 94 3.93 1.38 0.41
N TYR A 95 3.94 1.60 1.71
CA TYR A 95 4.19 0.58 2.73
C TYR A 95 2.92 -0.22 3.09
N ASP A 96 1.79 0.43 3.05
CA ASP A 96 0.43 -0.09 3.25
C ASP A 96 -0.57 0.64 2.35
N LEU A 97 -1.86 0.39 2.54
CA LEU A 97 -2.94 1.06 1.82
C LEU A 97 -3.63 2.15 2.67
N THR A 98 -3.36 2.22 3.97
CA THR A 98 -4.04 3.14 4.90
C THR A 98 -3.62 4.59 4.68
N VAL A 99 -2.31 4.88 4.58
CA VAL A 99 -1.82 6.24 4.36
C VAL A 99 -2.21 6.77 2.97
N PRO A 100 -2.05 6.00 1.87
CA PRO A 100 -2.59 6.37 0.56
C PRO A 100 -4.09 6.61 0.56
N PHE A 101 -4.85 5.81 1.29
CA PHE A 101 -6.30 5.99 1.43
C PHE A 101 -6.63 7.30 2.17
N ALA A 102 -5.97 7.61 3.29
CA ALA A 102 -6.18 8.86 4.01
C ALA A 102 -5.92 10.08 3.10
N ARG A 103 -4.83 10.07 2.32
CA ARG A 103 -4.55 11.10 1.31
C ARG A 103 -5.64 11.16 0.24
N PHE A 104 -6.10 10.01 -0.27
CA PHE A 104 -7.17 9.91 -1.26
C PHE A 104 -8.45 10.59 -0.75
N VAL A 105 -8.88 10.29 0.48
CA VAL A 105 -10.07 10.88 1.10
C VAL A 105 -9.97 12.40 1.20
N VAL A 106 -8.81 12.92 1.64
CA VAL A 106 -8.60 14.37 1.74
C VAL A 106 -8.68 15.04 0.36
N GLN A 107 -8.07 14.44 -0.66
CA GLN A 107 -8.05 15.00 -2.01
C GLN A 107 -9.38 14.92 -2.75
N HIS A 108 -10.20 13.92 -2.45
CA HIS A 108 -11.46 13.67 -3.15
C HIS A 108 -12.70 13.88 -2.28
N ARG A 109 -12.55 14.61 -1.14
CA ARG A 109 -13.61 14.80 -0.16
C ARG A 109 -14.92 15.28 -0.75
N ASP A 110 -14.85 16.16 -1.73
CA ASP A 110 -16.05 16.75 -2.38
C ASP A 110 -16.63 15.83 -3.49
N GLN A 111 -15.98 14.74 -3.80
CA GLN A 111 -16.38 13.79 -4.85
C GLN A 111 -16.91 12.46 -4.28
N ILE A 112 -16.69 12.19 -2.99
CA ILE A 112 -17.12 10.97 -2.32
C ILE A 112 -18.32 11.25 -1.41
N ALA A 113 -19.30 10.35 -1.44
CA ALA A 113 -20.44 10.40 -0.52
C ALA A 113 -20.11 9.70 0.80
N PHE A 114 -20.55 10.27 1.92
CA PHE A 114 -20.40 9.67 3.25
C PHE A 114 -21.74 9.08 3.73
N PRO A 115 -21.76 7.97 4.45
CA PRO A 115 -20.60 7.13 4.81
C PRO A 115 -19.98 6.44 3.58
N PHE A 116 -18.67 6.47 3.48
CA PHE A 116 -17.92 5.89 2.38
C PHE A 116 -17.37 4.53 2.76
N ARG A 117 -17.70 3.51 1.97
CA ARG A 117 -17.26 2.12 2.11
C ARG A 117 -16.34 1.80 0.94
N ARG A 118 -15.07 1.55 1.19
CA ARG A 118 -14.10 1.24 0.15
C ARG A 118 -13.38 -0.06 0.39
N TYR A 119 -12.93 -0.71 -0.66
CA TYR A 119 -11.92 -1.75 -0.57
C TYR A 119 -10.79 -1.53 -1.57
N GLN A 120 -9.60 -2.06 -1.25
CA GLN A 120 -8.44 -2.10 -2.12
C GLN A 120 -7.82 -3.49 -2.11
N LEU A 121 -7.46 -4.00 -3.29
CA LEU A 121 -6.67 -5.21 -3.50
C LEU A 121 -5.45 -4.83 -4.32
N GLN A 122 -4.39 -4.40 -3.67
CA GLN A 122 -3.21 -3.86 -4.33
C GLN A 122 -1.91 -4.31 -3.65
N PRO A 123 -0.78 -4.34 -4.39
CA PRO A 123 0.51 -4.67 -3.81
C PRO A 123 1.04 -3.53 -2.94
N VAL A 124 1.81 -3.92 -1.92
CA VAL A 124 2.57 -3.03 -1.03
C VAL A 124 4.00 -3.53 -0.88
N TRP A 125 4.89 -2.66 -0.44
CA TRP A 125 6.32 -2.95 -0.39
C TRP A 125 6.90 -2.60 0.97
N ARG A 126 7.61 -3.59 1.58
CA ARG A 126 8.28 -3.42 2.87
C ARG A 126 9.71 -3.92 2.78
N ALA A 127 10.68 -3.11 3.19
CA ALA A 127 12.10 -3.48 3.15
C ALA A 127 12.51 -4.45 4.27
N ASP A 128 11.58 -5.20 4.80
CA ASP A 128 11.79 -6.23 5.81
C ASP A 128 12.84 -7.26 5.39
N ARG A 129 13.47 -7.90 6.39
CA ARG A 129 14.29 -9.07 6.14
C ARG A 129 13.42 -10.22 5.65
N PRO A 130 13.60 -10.69 4.40
CA PRO A 130 12.78 -11.77 3.85
C PRO A 130 12.99 -13.07 4.62
N GLN A 131 11.90 -13.77 4.90
CA GLN A 131 11.88 -15.09 5.50
C GLN A 131 10.68 -15.89 4.95
N LYS A 132 10.53 -17.14 5.36
CA LYS A 132 9.41 -17.97 4.92
C LYS A 132 8.07 -17.29 5.29
N GLY A 133 7.23 -17.06 4.28
CA GLY A 133 5.93 -16.39 4.46
C GLY A 133 5.99 -14.86 4.58
N ARG A 134 7.18 -14.24 4.60
CA ARG A 134 7.34 -12.78 4.68
C ARG A 134 8.13 -12.28 3.48
N TYR A 135 7.44 -11.59 2.60
CA TYR A 135 7.97 -11.05 1.35
C TYR A 135 8.12 -9.53 1.43
N ARG A 136 8.93 -8.98 0.53
CA ARG A 136 9.10 -7.53 0.38
C ARG A 136 8.05 -6.90 -0.50
N GLU A 137 7.43 -7.70 -1.37
CA GLU A 137 6.28 -7.33 -2.20
C GLU A 137 5.17 -8.34 -1.95
N PHE A 138 4.01 -7.85 -1.56
CA PHE A 138 2.83 -8.69 -1.30
C PHE A 138 1.55 -7.87 -1.47
N TYR A 139 0.43 -8.54 -1.66
CA TYR A 139 -0.88 -7.91 -1.74
C TYR A 139 -1.47 -7.71 -0.35
N GLN A 140 -2.04 -6.53 -0.15
CA GLN A 140 -3.00 -6.28 0.93
C GLN A 140 -4.41 -6.25 0.37
N CYS A 141 -5.33 -6.71 1.18
CA CYS A 141 -6.76 -6.64 0.97
C CYS A 141 -7.33 -5.84 2.14
N ASP A 142 -7.60 -4.57 1.91
CA ASP A 142 -8.08 -3.65 2.93
C ASP A 142 -9.50 -3.22 2.62
N ALA A 143 -10.34 -3.20 3.64
CA ALA A 143 -11.70 -2.65 3.59
C ALA A 143 -11.89 -1.67 4.74
N ASP A 144 -12.32 -0.46 4.43
CA ASP A 144 -12.57 0.59 5.41
C ASP A 144 -13.92 1.24 5.19
N MET A 145 -14.50 1.69 6.29
CA MET A 145 -15.70 2.50 6.33
C MET A 145 -15.42 3.78 7.09
N ILE A 146 -15.71 4.91 6.48
CA ILE A 146 -15.51 6.23 7.09
C ILE A 146 -16.77 7.07 7.02
N GLY A 147 -16.90 8.01 7.96
CA GLY A 147 -18.04 8.94 8.03
C GLY A 147 -19.27 8.37 8.74
N SER A 148 -19.13 7.29 9.51
CA SER A 148 -20.18 6.74 10.37
C SER A 148 -19.60 6.35 11.73
N THR A 149 -20.35 6.60 12.79
CA THR A 149 -20.02 6.21 14.18
C THR A 149 -20.85 5.03 14.67
N SER A 150 -21.62 4.40 13.78
CA SER A 150 -22.46 3.25 14.12
C SER A 150 -21.62 2.00 14.42
N LEU A 151 -21.85 1.37 15.55
CA LEU A 151 -21.21 0.07 15.90
C LEU A 151 -21.68 -1.09 15.01
N LEU A 152 -22.71 -0.91 14.20
CA LEU A 152 -23.11 -1.89 13.19
C LEU A 152 -22.05 -2.06 12.11
N ASN A 153 -21.19 -1.05 11.91
CA ASN A 153 -20.09 -1.12 10.95
C ASN A 153 -19.10 -2.22 11.30
N GLU A 154 -18.75 -2.38 12.57
CA GLU A 154 -17.86 -3.43 13.06
C GLU A 154 -18.49 -4.81 12.89
N THR A 155 -19.81 -4.93 13.13
CA THR A 155 -20.55 -6.17 12.94
C THR A 155 -20.56 -6.59 11.46
N GLU A 156 -20.79 -5.64 10.54
CA GLU A 156 -20.76 -5.90 9.10
C GLU A 156 -19.35 -6.33 8.64
N LEU A 157 -18.29 -5.70 9.14
CA LEU A 157 -16.91 -6.10 8.84
C LEU A 157 -16.61 -7.53 9.29
N VAL A 158 -17.08 -7.92 10.48
CA VAL A 158 -16.93 -9.30 11.00
C VAL A 158 -17.70 -10.30 10.11
N GLN A 159 -18.94 -9.99 9.74
CA GLN A 159 -19.73 -10.81 8.82
C GLN A 159 -19.07 -10.95 7.44
N MET A 160 -18.49 -9.86 6.93
CA MET A 160 -17.79 -9.86 5.66
C MET A 160 -16.55 -10.78 5.69
N ILE A 161 -15.81 -10.79 6.80
CA ILE A 161 -14.66 -11.68 6.98
C ILE A 161 -15.10 -13.15 7.08
N ASP A 162 -16.23 -13.43 7.70
CA ASP A 162 -16.78 -14.80 7.85
C ASP A 162 -17.24 -15.37 6.50
N LEU A 163 -17.65 -14.51 5.57
CA LEU A 163 -18.10 -14.90 4.24
C LEU A 163 -16.99 -15.00 3.19
N ALA A 164 -15.80 -14.44 3.45
CA ALA A 164 -14.67 -14.41 2.52
C ALA A 164 -13.77 -15.65 2.67
#